data_16fb30a180dd7c0d4649144d5985517d
#
_entry.id   16fb30a180dd7c0d4649144d5985517d
#
_cell.length_a   1.000
_cell.length_b   1.000
_cell.length_c   1.000
_cell.angle_alpha   90.00
_cell.angle_beta   90.00
_cell.angle_gamma   90.00
#
_symmetry.space_group_name_H-M   'P 1'
#
loop_
_entity.id
_entity.type
_entity.pdbx_description
1 polymer ?
#
loop_
_entity_poly.entity_id
_entity_poly.type
_entity_poly.pdbx_seq_one_letter_code
_entity_poly.pdbx_strand_id
1 'polypeptide(L)'
;MKRSPEMTTLLKIALSAAAVAALSIAQASDAGAQAAQSYEAPPKEANAIFANYRFRNGETLPELGLNYTTLGQPRRNSHGAIDNAVLMLHWTSASGQALLTPEFRTALFAPGAPFDVTRYFVILPDAIGHGRSSKPSDGLRAAFPRYGYGDMVDLQHKLVTEVLGITRLRAIVGISMGCMNAWQWAEAYPDAMDGIMPIACFPSPITGRNLLWRRMVVDAIKSDPAWAGGNYKQQPPSATNGLAIVRLMIDGVPRLQEAAATTESADAFVRSVREQAVRVDANDVIYALEASRDFDTRPGLSRVKAKVLAVNFADDEFYRDSLQTLQHDIRIVPGARFVVRDVSDGSAGHLSMTRPALWADQARDFLAWLAEKP
;
A
#
# COMPACT_ATOMS: atom_id res chain seq x y z
N MET A 1 -48.87 20.88 -48.89
CA MET A 1 -47.40 21.02 -48.97
C MET A 1 -46.77 19.64 -49.04
N LYS A 2 -46.29 19.22 -50.24
CA LYS A 2 -45.66 17.94 -50.49
C LYS A 2 -44.20 18.02 -50.00
N ARG A 3 -43.81 17.19 -49.04
CA ARG A 3 -42.39 17.04 -48.61
C ARG A 3 -41.62 16.31 -49.73
N SER A 4 -40.44 16.82 -50.07
CA SER A 4 -39.61 16.31 -51.14
C SER A 4 -38.98 14.95 -50.78
N PRO A 5 -38.78 14.03 -51.76
CA PRO A 5 -38.24 12.69 -51.53
C PRO A 5 -36.78 12.67 -51.06
N GLU A 6 -36.01 13.75 -51.20
CA GLU A 6 -34.58 13.79 -50.88
C GLU A 6 -34.28 13.82 -49.37
N MET A 7 -35.21 14.34 -48.57
CA MET A 7 -35.01 14.42 -47.11
C MET A 7 -35.14 13.05 -46.42
N THR A 8 -35.84 12.09 -47.04
CA THR A 8 -36.05 10.78 -46.49
C THR A 8 -34.85 9.85 -46.73
N THR A 9 -34.10 10.08 -47.82
CA THR A 9 -32.92 9.28 -48.16
C THR A 9 -31.70 9.66 -47.31
N LEU A 10 -31.49 10.92 -47.01
CA LEU A 10 -30.40 11.39 -46.15
C LEU A 10 -30.56 10.95 -44.70
N LEU A 11 -31.81 10.85 -44.21
CA LEU A 11 -32.07 10.40 -42.84
C LEU A 11 -31.83 8.88 -42.66
N LYS A 12 -32.06 8.09 -43.68
CA LYS A 12 -31.78 6.65 -43.66
C LYS A 12 -30.28 6.33 -43.72
N ILE A 13 -29.50 7.14 -44.45
CA ILE A 13 -28.04 6.96 -44.52
C ILE A 13 -27.36 7.40 -43.19
N ALA A 14 -27.85 8.45 -42.55
CA ALA A 14 -27.33 8.89 -41.25
C ALA A 14 -27.63 7.87 -40.15
N LEU A 15 -28.78 7.22 -40.15
CA LEU A 15 -29.14 6.19 -39.16
C LEU A 15 -28.33 4.89 -39.32
N SER A 16 -27.97 4.50 -40.57
CA SER A 16 -27.15 3.31 -40.82
C SER A 16 -25.67 3.52 -40.43
N ALA A 17 -25.12 4.73 -40.61
CA ALA A 17 -23.75 5.03 -40.23
C ALA A 17 -23.59 5.11 -38.70
N ALA A 18 -24.58 5.64 -37.99
CA ALA A 18 -24.55 5.70 -36.52
C ALA A 18 -24.69 4.28 -35.89
N ALA A 19 -25.47 3.40 -36.45
CA ALA A 19 -25.63 2.01 -35.99
C ALA A 19 -24.35 1.19 -36.20
N VAL A 20 -23.65 1.36 -37.32
CA VAL A 20 -22.38 0.67 -37.60
C VAL A 20 -21.26 1.19 -36.68
N ALA A 21 -21.20 2.51 -36.41
CA ALA A 21 -20.22 3.07 -35.48
C ALA A 21 -20.46 2.63 -34.02
N ALA A 22 -21.73 2.57 -33.58
CA ALA A 22 -22.07 2.08 -32.25
C ALA A 22 -21.76 0.58 -32.05
N LEU A 23 -21.96 -0.24 -33.07
CA LEU A 23 -21.61 -1.67 -33.02
C LEU A 23 -20.09 -1.89 -32.99
N SER A 24 -19.32 -1.07 -33.72
CA SER A 24 -17.86 -1.15 -33.75
C SER A 24 -17.23 -0.71 -32.43
N ILE A 25 -17.81 0.28 -31.75
CA ILE A 25 -17.33 0.74 -30.43
C ILE A 25 -17.71 -0.27 -29.35
N ALA A 26 -18.90 -0.89 -29.40
CA ALA A 26 -19.29 -1.94 -28.47
C ALA A 26 -18.41 -3.18 -28.61
N GLN A 27 -18.12 -3.61 -29.84
CA GLN A 27 -17.23 -4.76 -30.08
C GLN A 27 -15.79 -4.51 -29.72
N ALA A 28 -15.28 -3.27 -29.85
CA ALA A 28 -13.93 -2.93 -29.42
C ALA A 28 -13.82 -2.85 -27.88
N SER A 29 -14.87 -2.40 -27.18
CA SER A 29 -14.92 -2.38 -25.71
C SER A 29 -15.06 -3.79 -25.13
N ASP A 30 -15.88 -4.67 -25.75
CA ASP A 30 -16.01 -6.05 -25.31
C ASP A 30 -14.75 -6.89 -25.59
N ALA A 31 -14.10 -6.70 -26.73
CA ALA A 31 -12.83 -7.35 -27.04
C ALA A 31 -11.70 -6.89 -26.11
N GLY A 32 -11.65 -5.61 -25.74
CA GLY A 32 -10.71 -5.06 -24.77
C GLY A 32 -11.00 -5.57 -23.35
N ALA A 33 -12.26 -5.62 -22.95
CA ALA A 33 -12.66 -6.17 -21.64
C ALA A 33 -12.44 -7.69 -21.57
N GLN A 34 -12.69 -8.43 -22.64
CA GLN A 34 -12.46 -9.87 -22.72
C GLN A 34 -10.97 -10.22 -22.79
N ALA A 35 -10.16 -9.41 -23.48
CA ALA A 35 -8.70 -9.55 -23.47
C ALA A 35 -8.13 -9.22 -22.08
N ALA A 36 -8.67 -8.23 -21.36
CA ALA A 36 -8.28 -7.91 -19.99
C ALA A 36 -8.62 -9.05 -19.00
N GLN A 37 -9.69 -9.80 -19.23
CA GLN A 37 -10.06 -10.95 -18.38
C GLN A 37 -9.24 -12.23 -18.66
N SER A 38 -8.59 -12.36 -19.80
CA SER A 38 -7.99 -13.62 -20.27
C SER A 38 -6.56 -13.88 -19.77
N TYR A 39 -5.88 -12.91 -19.15
CA TYR A 39 -4.50 -13.09 -18.66
C TYR A 39 -4.41 -13.29 -17.13
N GLU A 40 -5.51 -13.18 -16.42
CA GLU A 40 -5.52 -13.29 -14.97
C GLU A 40 -5.49 -14.74 -14.52
N ALA A 41 -4.31 -15.26 -14.21
CA ALA A 41 -4.25 -16.30 -13.21
C ALA A 41 -4.85 -15.71 -11.91
N PRO A 42 -5.92 -16.31 -11.34
CA PRO A 42 -6.58 -15.76 -10.16
C PRO A 42 -5.57 -15.63 -9.03
N PRO A 43 -5.67 -14.57 -8.20
CA PRO A 43 -4.84 -14.43 -7.01
C PRO A 43 -4.93 -15.70 -6.16
N LYS A 44 -3.78 -16.19 -5.69
CA LYS A 44 -3.73 -17.35 -4.78
C LYS A 44 -3.50 -16.84 -3.37
N GLU A 45 -4.52 -16.99 -2.54
CA GLU A 45 -4.44 -16.66 -1.11
C GLU A 45 -3.98 -17.90 -0.31
N ALA A 46 -3.13 -17.67 0.70
CA ALA A 46 -2.66 -18.68 1.60
C ALA A 46 -2.35 -18.08 2.99
N ASN A 47 -2.19 -18.94 3.97
CA ASN A 47 -1.84 -18.57 5.34
C ASN A 47 -0.60 -19.36 5.78
N ALA A 48 0.45 -18.65 6.21
CA ALA A 48 1.63 -19.24 6.82
C ALA A 48 1.45 -19.25 8.35
N ILE A 49 1.70 -20.40 8.99
CA ILE A 49 1.58 -20.55 10.44
C ILE A 49 2.97 -20.69 11.04
N PHE A 50 3.28 -19.83 12.00
CA PHE A 50 4.51 -19.85 12.77
C PHE A 50 4.22 -20.28 14.21
N ALA A 51 4.63 -21.49 14.55
CA ALA A 51 4.45 -22.01 15.91
C ALA A 51 5.44 -21.38 16.89
N ASN A 52 4.97 -21.09 18.11
CA ASN A 52 5.78 -20.53 19.21
C ASN A 52 6.58 -19.29 18.80
N TYR A 53 5.93 -18.38 18.06
CA TYR A 53 6.60 -17.19 17.58
C TYR A 53 7.01 -16.28 18.73
N ARG A 54 8.27 -15.88 18.77
CA ARG A 54 8.82 -14.97 19.77
C ARG A 54 9.05 -13.61 19.15
N PHE A 55 8.39 -12.61 19.70
CA PHE A 55 8.54 -11.20 19.31
C PHE A 55 9.86 -10.62 19.82
N ARG A 56 10.32 -9.52 19.21
CA ARG A 56 11.55 -8.83 19.58
C ARG A 56 11.57 -8.34 21.04
N ASN A 57 10.38 -8.03 21.58
CA ASN A 57 10.23 -7.65 23.00
C ASN A 57 10.27 -8.84 23.97
N GLY A 58 10.38 -10.08 23.47
CA GLY A 58 10.45 -11.29 24.25
C GLY A 58 9.11 -11.97 24.53
N GLU A 59 7.96 -11.32 24.24
CA GLU A 59 6.64 -11.94 24.33
C GLU A 59 6.52 -13.08 23.29
N THR A 60 5.62 -14.02 23.54
CA THR A 60 5.43 -15.18 22.65
C THR A 60 3.96 -15.37 22.30
N LEU A 61 3.72 -15.88 21.09
CA LEU A 61 2.42 -16.34 20.66
C LEU A 61 2.52 -17.82 20.26
N PRO A 62 1.70 -18.72 20.81
CA PRO A 62 1.78 -20.16 20.50
C PRO A 62 1.61 -20.45 19.02
N GLU A 63 0.73 -19.69 18.34
CA GLU A 63 0.50 -19.78 16.91
C GLU A 63 0.27 -18.39 16.34
N LEU A 64 1.06 -18.02 15.31
CA LEU A 64 0.92 -16.78 14.59
C LEU A 64 0.63 -17.09 13.12
N GLY A 65 -0.53 -16.66 12.63
CA GLY A 65 -0.90 -16.72 11.22
C GLY A 65 -0.49 -15.46 10.46
N LEU A 66 0.18 -15.66 9.34
CA LEU A 66 0.49 -14.57 8.39
C LEU A 66 -0.19 -14.89 7.05
N ASN A 67 -1.25 -14.14 6.74
CA ASN A 67 -1.96 -14.27 5.48
C ASN A 67 -1.17 -13.59 4.36
N TYR A 68 -1.22 -14.16 3.17
CA TYR A 68 -0.63 -13.55 1.98
C TYR A 68 -1.34 -13.97 0.70
N THR A 69 -1.26 -13.13 -0.30
CA THR A 69 -1.75 -13.40 -1.65
C THR A 69 -0.59 -13.39 -2.63
N THR A 70 -0.60 -14.28 -3.62
CA THR A 70 0.39 -14.29 -4.69
C THR A 70 -0.26 -14.12 -6.06
N LEU A 71 0.44 -13.42 -6.97
CA LEU A 71 0.10 -13.26 -8.37
C LEU A 71 1.25 -13.76 -9.24
N GLY A 72 0.94 -14.28 -10.41
CA GLY A 72 1.93 -14.83 -11.32
C GLY A 72 2.53 -16.16 -10.85
N GLN A 73 3.66 -16.56 -11.43
CA GLN A 73 4.32 -17.83 -11.13
C GLN A 73 5.81 -17.61 -10.79
N PRO A 74 6.36 -18.36 -9.81
CA PRO A 74 7.78 -18.32 -9.55
C PRO A 74 8.56 -18.91 -10.72
N ARG A 75 9.56 -18.17 -11.19
CA ARG A 75 10.51 -18.63 -12.21
C ARG A 75 11.82 -18.99 -11.55
N ARG A 76 12.36 -20.18 -11.90
CA ARG A 76 13.65 -20.61 -11.41
C ARG A 76 14.74 -20.36 -12.46
N ASN A 77 15.86 -19.83 -12.02
CA ASN A 77 17.06 -19.68 -12.86
C ASN A 77 17.80 -21.02 -13.01
N SER A 78 18.93 -21.00 -13.75
CA SER A 78 19.76 -22.18 -13.98
C SER A 78 20.34 -22.83 -12.72
N HIS A 79 20.36 -22.13 -11.59
CA HIS A 79 20.81 -22.63 -10.28
C HIS A 79 19.64 -23.09 -9.39
N GLY A 80 18.40 -23.12 -9.92
CA GLY A 80 17.20 -23.52 -9.20
C GLY A 80 16.60 -22.44 -8.28
N ALA A 81 17.23 -21.29 -8.14
CA ALA A 81 16.73 -20.17 -7.32
C ALA A 81 15.60 -19.41 -8.01
N ILE A 82 14.60 -18.96 -7.26
CA ILE A 82 13.56 -18.07 -7.77
C ILE A 82 14.17 -16.68 -7.99
N ASP A 83 14.06 -16.13 -9.21
CA ASP A 83 14.75 -14.90 -9.64
C ASP A 83 13.78 -13.76 -10.06
N ASN A 84 12.47 -13.98 -9.99
CA ASN A 84 11.45 -13.03 -10.42
C ASN A 84 10.49 -12.59 -9.32
N ALA A 85 10.81 -12.87 -8.07
CA ALA A 85 9.94 -12.56 -6.95
C ALA A 85 9.98 -11.08 -6.56
N VAL A 86 8.79 -10.47 -6.40
CA VAL A 86 8.59 -9.10 -5.95
C VAL A 86 7.71 -9.11 -4.71
N LEU A 87 8.17 -8.50 -3.64
CA LEU A 87 7.41 -8.31 -2.41
C LEU A 87 6.77 -6.92 -2.41
N MET A 88 5.44 -6.85 -2.29
CA MET A 88 4.72 -5.58 -2.16
C MET A 88 4.07 -5.45 -0.80
N LEU A 89 4.33 -4.33 -0.11
CA LEU A 89 3.95 -4.08 1.26
C LEU A 89 2.93 -2.94 1.34
N HIS A 90 1.79 -3.22 1.93
CA HIS A 90 0.67 -2.29 2.06
C HIS A 90 0.87 -1.21 3.13
N TRP A 91 -0.03 -0.21 3.17
CA TRP A 91 -0.02 0.89 4.15
C TRP A 91 -0.80 0.56 5.44
N THR A 92 -0.67 1.40 6.45
CA THR A 92 -1.38 1.29 7.74
C THR A 92 -2.89 1.15 7.53
N SER A 93 -3.54 0.25 8.29
CA SER A 93 -4.97 -0.06 8.23
C SER A 93 -5.45 -0.66 6.89
N ALA A 94 -4.54 -1.10 6.03
CA ALA A 94 -4.83 -1.85 4.81
C ALA A 94 -4.47 -3.33 4.95
N SER A 95 -4.44 -4.03 3.84
CA SER A 95 -3.98 -5.41 3.70
C SER A 95 -3.44 -5.63 2.28
N GLY A 96 -2.90 -6.79 1.99
CA GLY A 96 -2.49 -7.17 0.64
C GLY A 96 -3.63 -7.06 -0.38
N GLN A 97 -4.88 -7.26 0.04
CA GLN A 97 -6.06 -7.11 -0.81
C GLN A 97 -6.26 -5.66 -1.31
N ALA A 98 -5.81 -4.65 -0.56
CA ALA A 98 -5.88 -3.26 -1.00
C ALA A 98 -5.02 -2.98 -2.24
N LEU A 99 -4.03 -3.82 -2.51
CA LEU A 99 -3.18 -3.77 -3.71
C LEU A 99 -3.79 -4.52 -4.90
N LEU A 100 -5.01 -5.04 -4.77
CA LEU A 100 -5.72 -5.80 -5.82
C LEU A 100 -6.93 -5.06 -6.39
N THR A 101 -7.06 -3.75 -6.14
CA THR A 101 -8.10 -2.95 -6.78
C THR A 101 -7.90 -2.88 -8.30
N PRO A 102 -8.94 -2.60 -9.09
CA PRO A 102 -8.81 -2.48 -10.54
C PRO A 102 -7.71 -1.51 -10.96
N GLU A 103 -7.52 -0.40 -10.23
CA GLU A 103 -6.49 0.60 -10.51
C GLU A 103 -5.07 0.02 -10.32
N PHE A 104 -4.82 -0.68 -9.22
CA PHE A 104 -3.54 -1.36 -8.98
C PHE A 104 -3.27 -2.44 -10.02
N ARG A 105 -4.28 -3.27 -10.31
CA ARG A 105 -4.15 -4.34 -11.29
C ARG A 105 -3.80 -3.80 -12.68
N THR A 106 -4.50 -2.79 -13.13
CA THR A 106 -4.27 -2.18 -14.45
C THR A 106 -2.91 -1.50 -14.53
N ALA A 107 -2.57 -0.67 -13.53
CA ALA A 107 -1.38 0.15 -13.59
C ALA A 107 -0.07 -0.63 -13.33
N LEU A 108 -0.13 -1.73 -12.55
CA LEU A 108 1.07 -2.41 -12.08
C LEU A 108 1.20 -3.86 -12.55
N PHE A 109 0.09 -4.61 -12.69
CA PHE A 109 0.13 -6.06 -12.82
C PHE A 109 -0.31 -6.58 -14.20
N ALA A 110 -0.96 -5.74 -15.01
CA ALA A 110 -1.39 -6.08 -16.36
C ALA A 110 -0.18 -6.42 -17.28
N PRO A 111 -0.39 -7.14 -18.39
CA PRO A 111 0.63 -7.37 -19.40
C PRO A 111 1.27 -6.06 -19.87
N GLY A 112 2.61 -5.96 -19.80
CA GLY A 112 3.35 -4.75 -20.15
C GLY A 112 3.40 -3.69 -19.05
N ALA A 113 2.69 -3.86 -17.94
CA ALA A 113 2.83 -3.03 -16.74
C ALA A 113 4.15 -3.33 -16.01
N PRO A 114 4.62 -2.46 -15.08
CA PRO A 114 5.91 -2.65 -14.43
C PRO A 114 6.09 -4.03 -13.79
N PHE A 115 5.12 -4.48 -13.02
CA PHE A 115 5.15 -5.77 -12.33
C PHE A 115 4.21 -6.80 -12.99
N ASP A 116 4.21 -6.80 -14.33
CA ASP A 116 3.48 -7.73 -15.18
C ASP A 116 3.53 -9.17 -14.62
N VAL A 117 2.37 -9.71 -14.22
CA VAL A 117 2.27 -11.03 -13.56
C VAL A 117 2.56 -12.20 -14.49
N THR A 118 2.71 -11.98 -15.79
CA THR A 118 3.22 -12.99 -16.71
C THR A 118 4.74 -13.16 -16.61
N ARG A 119 5.43 -12.19 -16.00
CA ARG A 119 6.89 -12.11 -15.85
C ARG A 119 7.35 -12.19 -14.40
N TYR A 120 6.58 -11.62 -13.48
CA TYR A 120 6.92 -11.51 -12.06
C TYR A 120 6.03 -12.39 -11.19
N PHE A 121 6.61 -12.89 -10.11
CA PHE A 121 5.92 -13.54 -9.02
C PHE A 121 5.75 -12.51 -7.89
N VAL A 122 4.54 -11.94 -7.79
CA VAL A 122 4.25 -10.87 -6.83
C VAL A 122 3.67 -11.47 -5.56
N ILE A 123 4.18 -11.05 -4.41
CA ILE A 123 3.81 -11.52 -3.08
C ILE A 123 3.26 -10.33 -2.29
N LEU A 124 2.03 -10.45 -1.81
CA LEU A 124 1.26 -9.42 -1.10
C LEU A 124 0.91 -9.94 0.30
N PRO A 125 1.78 -9.85 1.32
CA PRO A 125 1.43 -10.27 2.66
C PRO A 125 0.50 -9.25 3.33
N ASP A 126 -0.39 -9.74 4.19
CA ASP A 126 -1.02 -8.93 5.21
C ASP A 126 -0.02 -8.80 6.37
N ALA A 127 0.39 -7.60 6.74
CA ALA A 127 1.26 -7.43 7.89
C ALA A 127 0.56 -7.92 9.18
N ILE A 128 1.34 -8.40 10.16
CA ILE A 128 0.78 -8.71 11.49
C ILE A 128 -0.03 -7.52 12.02
N GLY A 129 -1.16 -7.79 12.64
CA GLY A 129 -2.08 -6.76 13.09
C GLY A 129 -3.01 -6.20 12.01
N HIS A 130 -2.94 -6.73 10.78
CA HIS A 130 -3.69 -6.23 9.63
C HIS A 130 -4.35 -7.38 8.84
N GLY A 131 -5.39 -7.05 8.08
CA GLY A 131 -6.05 -7.97 7.17
C GLY A 131 -6.51 -9.27 7.83
N ARG A 132 -6.07 -10.40 7.29
CA ARG A 132 -6.35 -11.74 7.81
C ARG A 132 -5.18 -12.35 8.59
N SER A 133 -4.09 -11.62 8.76
CA SER A 133 -3.01 -12.02 9.68
C SER A 133 -3.44 -11.87 11.12
N SER A 134 -2.79 -12.61 12.03
CA SER A 134 -3.06 -12.54 13.46
C SER A 134 -3.04 -11.10 13.99
N LYS A 135 -4.05 -10.73 14.76
CA LYS A 135 -4.26 -9.36 15.26
C LYS A 135 -5.01 -9.35 16.60
N PRO A 136 -4.99 -8.26 17.35
CA PRO A 136 -5.68 -8.13 18.64
C PRO A 136 -7.15 -8.52 18.60
N SER A 137 -7.89 -8.10 17.56
CA SER A 137 -9.33 -8.35 17.43
C SER A 137 -9.69 -9.82 17.20
N ASP A 138 -8.73 -10.72 16.92
CA ASP A 138 -8.97 -12.16 16.75
C ASP A 138 -9.23 -12.91 18.07
N GLY A 139 -9.32 -12.20 19.21
CA GLY A 139 -9.70 -12.77 20.50
C GLY A 139 -8.82 -12.37 21.68
N LEU A 140 -7.51 -12.19 21.47
CA LEU A 140 -6.58 -11.81 22.54
C LEU A 140 -6.72 -10.35 22.97
N ARG A 141 -7.25 -9.48 22.09
CA ARG A 141 -7.48 -8.07 22.38
C ARG A 141 -6.25 -7.36 22.95
N ALA A 142 -6.35 -6.70 24.10
CA ALA A 142 -5.23 -6.02 24.74
C ALA A 142 -4.15 -6.98 25.29
N ALA A 143 -4.43 -8.27 25.36
CA ALA A 143 -3.45 -9.32 25.72
C ALA A 143 -2.66 -9.85 24.51
N PHE A 144 -2.94 -9.36 23.29
CA PHE A 144 -2.12 -9.68 22.12
C PHE A 144 -0.69 -9.16 22.34
N PRO A 145 0.36 -9.94 22.00
CA PRO A 145 1.74 -9.49 22.15
C PRO A 145 2.01 -8.16 21.45
N ARG A 146 2.79 -7.29 22.08
CA ARG A 146 3.21 -6.03 21.47
C ARG A 146 4.23 -6.31 20.38
N TYR A 147 3.97 -5.79 19.18
CA TYR A 147 4.86 -5.93 18.04
C TYR A 147 5.30 -4.55 17.53
N GLY A 148 6.44 -4.52 16.85
CA GLY A 148 6.97 -3.39 16.15
C GLY A 148 7.08 -3.63 14.65
N TYR A 149 7.55 -2.63 13.91
CA TYR A 149 7.84 -2.79 12.48
C TYR A 149 8.97 -3.81 12.26
N GLY A 150 9.90 -3.92 13.21
CA GLY A 150 10.92 -4.96 13.17
C GLY A 150 10.33 -6.37 13.18
N ASP A 151 9.30 -6.64 13.99
CA ASP A 151 8.59 -7.93 13.98
C ASP A 151 7.85 -8.17 12.67
N MET A 152 7.27 -7.12 12.06
CA MET A 152 6.64 -7.23 10.73
C MET A 152 7.65 -7.68 9.67
N VAL A 153 8.84 -7.09 9.66
CA VAL A 153 9.91 -7.40 8.71
C VAL A 153 10.45 -8.80 8.94
N ASP A 154 10.66 -9.22 10.19
CA ASP A 154 11.12 -10.57 10.51
C ASP A 154 10.12 -11.64 10.04
N LEU A 155 8.82 -11.41 10.23
CA LEU A 155 7.77 -12.31 9.77
C LEU A 155 7.67 -12.36 8.24
N GLN A 156 7.77 -11.22 7.57
CA GLN A 156 7.82 -11.16 6.11
C GLN A 156 9.06 -11.89 5.58
N HIS A 157 10.21 -11.75 6.25
CA HIS A 157 11.43 -12.46 5.88
C HIS A 157 11.26 -13.98 6.02
N LYS A 158 10.67 -14.44 7.13
CA LYS A 158 10.34 -15.87 7.32
C LYS A 158 9.36 -16.39 6.26
N LEU A 159 8.33 -15.63 5.92
CA LEU A 159 7.43 -15.97 4.81
C LEU A 159 8.20 -16.19 3.51
N VAL A 160 9.06 -15.24 3.16
CA VAL A 160 9.82 -15.26 1.90
C VAL A 160 10.81 -16.42 1.86
N THR A 161 11.56 -16.64 2.96
CA THR A 161 12.67 -17.61 2.98
C THR A 161 12.22 -19.00 3.39
N GLU A 162 11.45 -19.15 4.46
CA GLU A 162 11.11 -20.44 5.04
C GLU A 162 9.87 -21.08 4.37
N VAL A 163 8.88 -20.25 3.99
CA VAL A 163 7.61 -20.76 3.42
C VAL A 163 7.68 -20.80 1.88
N LEU A 164 8.18 -19.73 1.24
CA LEU A 164 8.21 -19.63 -0.21
C LEU A 164 9.54 -20.09 -0.82
N GLY A 165 10.58 -20.32 0.00
CA GLY A 165 11.89 -20.79 -0.46
C GLY A 165 12.64 -19.79 -1.36
N ILE A 166 12.41 -18.49 -1.16
CA ILE A 166 13.02 -17.42 -1.94
C ILE A 166 14.22 -16.88 -1.18
N THR A 167 15.41 -17.03 -1.75
CA THR A 167 16.66 -16.58 -1.15
C THR A 167 16.97 -15.12 -1.44
N ARG A 168 16.44 -14.58 -2.56
CA ARG A 168 16.67 -13.19 -2.97
C ARG A 168 15.46 -12.67 -3.75
N LEU A 169 14.97 -11.52 -3.36
CA LEU A 169 13.89 -10.82 -4.03
C LEU A 169 14.45 -9.94 -5.17
N ARG A 170 13.75 -9.90 -6.30
CA ARG A 170 14.04 -8.95 -7.36
C ARG A 170 13.79 -7.52 -6.92
N ALA A 171 12.72 -7.30 -6.18
CA ALA A 171 12.36 -5.98 -5.66
C ALA A 171 11.50 -6.10 -4.39
N ILE A 172 11.60 -5.09 -3.52
CA ILE A 172 10.60 -4.81 -2.50
C ILE A 172 9.99 -3.45 -2.81
N VAL A 173 8.67 -3.39 -2.98
CA VAL A 173 7.92 -2.15 -3.14
C VAL A 173 7.07 -1.95 -1.89
N GLY A 174 7.28 -0.87 -1.18
CA GLY A 174 6.56 -0.60 0.06
C GLY A 174 5.85 0.75 0.02
N ILE A 175 4.63 0.79 0.54
CA ILE A 175 3.77 1.97 0.50
C ILE A 175 3.47 2.43 1.93
N SER A 176 3.80 3.68 2.30
CA SER A 176 3.60 4.27 3.64
C SER A 176 4.21 3.39 4.75
N MET A 177 3.41 2.68 5.56
CA MET A 177 3.92 1.69 6.53
C MET A 177 4.82 0.65 5.85
N GLY A 178 4.37 0.09 4.73
CA GLY A 178 5.17 -0.85 3.94
C GLY A 178 6.45 -0.23 3.39
N CYS A 179 6.45 1.09 3.11
CA CYS A 179 7.65 1.85 2.74
C CYS A 179 8.69 1.83 3.89
N MET A 180 8.25 2.07 5.12
CA MET A 180 9.13 1.98 6.30
C MET A 180 9.64 0.55 6.49
N ASN A 181 8.80 -0.45 6.28
CA ASN A 181 9.24 -1.86 6.29
C ASN A 181 10.27 -2.14 5.18
N ALA A 182 10.11 -1.58 3.97
CA ALA A 182 11.09 -1.77 2.89
C ALA A 182 12.49 -1.19 3.26
N TRP A 183 12.54 -0.05 3.94
CA TRP A 183 13.78 0.49 4.49
C TRP A 183 14.40 -0.43 5.54
N GLN A 184 13.59 -0.96 6.48
CA GLN A 184 14.09 -1.91 7.48
C GLN A 184 14.54 -3.23 6.87
N TRP A 185 13.88 -3.72 5.81
CA TRP A 185 14.34 -4.86 5.04
C TRP A 185 15.75 -4.65 4.49
N ALA A 186 16.00 -3.49 3.86
CA ALA A 186 17.29 -3.17 3.26
C ALA A 186 18.41 -3.03 4.31
N GLU A 187 18.06 -2.55 5.51
CA GLU A 187 19.00 -2.46 6.63
C GLU A 187 19.29 -3.82 7.27
N ALA A 188 18.22 -4.58 7.60
CA ALA A 188 18.32 -5.81 8.36
C ALA A 188 18.82 -6.99 7.50
N TYR A 189 18.46 -7.03 6.23
CA TYR A 189 18.75 -8.11 5.29
C TYR A 189 19.37 -7.60 3.98
N PRO A 190 20.53 -6.93 4.01
CA PRO A 190 21.08 -6.18 2.87
C PRO A 190 21.37 -7.04 1.62
N ASP A 191 21.51 -8.36 1.77
CA ASP A 191 21.77 -9.31 0.68
C ASP A 191 20.49 -9.97 0.14
N ALA A 192 19.32 -9.69 0.73
CA ALA A 192 18.08 -10.40 0.42
C ALA A 192 17.31 -9.84 -0.78
N MET A 193 17.73 -8.70 -1.37
CA MET A 193 17.03 -8.09 -2.51
C MET A 193 17.99 -7.37 -3.45
N ASP A 194 17.56 -7.19 -4.71
CA ASP A 194 18.30 -6.37 -5.69
C ASP A 194 18.02 -4.89 -5.49
N GLY A 195 16.79 -4.53 -5.13
CA GLY A 195 16.44 -3.16 -4.86
C GLY A 195 15.17 -2.99 -4.05
N ILE A 196 15.00 -1.77 -3.50
CA ILE A 196 13.78 -1.35 -2.83
C ILE A 196 13.21 -0.09 -3.47
N MET A 197 11.88 0.00 -3.53
CA MET A 197 11.14 1.19 -3.95
C MET A 197 10.22 1.63 -2.82
N PRO A 198 10.73 2.42 -1.87
CA PRO A 198 9.94 2.98 -0.78
C PRO A 198 9.11 4.16 -1.27
N ILE A 199 7.78 4.12 -1.05
CA ILE A 199 6.81 5.12 -1.53
C ILE A 199 6.11 5.79 -0.35
N ALA A 200 6.17 7.12 -0.29
CA ALA A 200 5.51 7.99 0.70
C ALA A 200 5.96 7.75 2.15
N CYS A 201 7.26 7.69 2.39
CA CYS A 201 7.88 7.70 3.73
C CYS A 201 9.35 8.11 3.68
N PHE A 202 10.01 8.05 4.84
CA PHE A 202 11.42 8.38 5.04
C PHE A 202 12.12 7.27 5.82
N PRO A 203 13.47 7.15 5.74
CA PRO A 203 14.22 6.19 6.54
C PRO A 203 14.40 6.61 8.00
N SER A 204 13.97 7.80 8.37
CA SER A 204 14.08 8.40 9.71
C SER A 204 12.84 8.15 10.58
N PRO A 205 12.94 8.25 11.90
CA PRO A 205 11.81 8.11 12.82
C PRO A 205 10.65 9.03 12.49
N ILE A 206 9.46 8.57 12.86
CA ILE A 206 8.25 9.41 12.78
C ILE A 206 8.33 10.49 13.85
N THR A 207 8.25 11.75 13.44
CA THR A 207 8.33 12.94 14.30
C THR A 207 7.23 13.95 13.98
N GLY A 208 7.20 15.07 14.71
CA GLY A 208 6.34 16.21 14.43
C GLY A 208 4.85 15.87 14.42
N ARG A 209 4.09 16.48 13.49
CA ARG A 209 2.64 16.27 13.38
C ARG A 209 2.28 14.80 13.15
N ASN A 210 3.10 14.06 12.41
CA ASN A 210 2.87 12.62 12.17
C ASN A 210 2.92 11.79 13.47
N LEU A 211 3.82 12.09 14.38
CA LEU A 211 3.86 11.45 15.69
C LEU A 211 2.71 11.94 16.59
N LEU A 212 2.43 13.24 16.59
CA LEU A 212 1.43 13.84 17.46
C LEU A 212 0.04 13.27 17.20
N TRP A 213 -0.44 13.24 15.96
CA TRP A 213 -1.78 12.70 15.69
C TRP A 213 -1.90 11.22 16.06
N ARG A 214 -0.84 10.43 15.85
CA ARG A 214 -0.82 9.01 16.29
C ARG A 214 -1.00 8.91 17.80
N ARG A 215 -0.30 9.74 18.56
CA ARG A 215 -0.45 9.79 20.02
C ARG A 215 -1.83 10.26 20.43
N MET A 216 -2.38 11.28 19.78
CA MET A 216 -3.73 11.78 20.05
C MET A 216 -4.80 10.73 19.82
N VAL A 217 -4.72 9.94 18.75
CA VAL A 217 -5.66 8.85 18.48
C VAL A 217 -5.56 7.76 19.56
N VAL A 218 -4.34 7.33 19.88
CA VAL A 218 -4.10 6.31 20.91
C VAL A 218 -4.60 6.78 22.29
N ASP A 219 -4.32 8.03 22.65
CA ASP A 219 -4.75 8.64 23.91
C ASP A 219 -6.28 8.75 23.96
N ALA A 220 -6.91 9.25 22.91
CA ALA A 220 -8.36 9.36 22.83
C ALA A 220 -9.06 8.00 23.05
N ILE A 221 -8.53 6.92 22.46
CA ILE A 221 -9.11 5.58 22.64
C ILE A 221 -8.88 5.09 24.07
N LYS A 222 -7.65 5.20 24.60
CA LYS A 222 -7.30 4.69 25.94
C LYS A 222 -7.97 5.45 27.09
N SER A 223 -8.29 6.72 26.87
CA SER A 223 -8.97 7.58 27.83
C SER A 223 -10.50 7.39 27.82
N ASP A 224 -11.04 6.73 26.79
CA ASP A 224 -12.47 6.45 26.69
C ASP A 224 -12.88 5.34 27.67
N PRO A 225 -13.78 5.61 28.64
CA PRO A 225 -14.27 4.57 29.56
C PRO A 225 -14.86 3.34 28.85
N ALA A 226 -15.43 3.52 27.64
CA ALA A 226 -16.00 2.43 26.85
C ALA A 226 -14.93 1.47 26.32
N TRP A 227 -13.65 1.89 26.21
CA TRP A 227 -12.55 1.02 25.83
C TRP A 227 -12.28 -0.11 26.86
N ALA A 228 -12.58 0.13 28.14
CA ALA A 228 -12.52 -0.86 29.23
C ALA A 228 -11.17 -1.62 29.29
N GLY A 229 -10.04 -0.91 29.14
CA GLY A 229 -8.71 -1.55 29.10
C GLY A 229 -8.48 -2.48 27.93
N GLY A 230 -9.22 -2.32 26.84
CA GLY A 230 -9.18 -3.16 25.64
C GLY A 230 -10.16 -4.33 25.64
N ASN A 231 -11.03 -4.44 26.66
CA ASN A 231 -12.02 -5.53 26.80
C ASN A 231 -13.45 -5.08 26.53
N TYR A 232 -13.62 -4.06 25.66
CA TYR A 232 -14.92 -3.52 25.29
C TYR A 232 -15.82 -4.58 24.62
N LYS A 233 -17.14 -4.39 24.75
CA LYS A 233 -18.16 -5.19 24.06
C LYS A 233 -18.61 -4.54 22.76
N GLN A 234 -18.54 -3.23 22.69
CA GLN A 234 -18.85 -2.41 21.51
C GLN A 234 -17.68 -1.46 21.27
N GLN A 235 -17.41 -1.12 20.02
CA GLN A 235 -16.32 -0.21 19.68
C GLN A 235 -16.46 1.12 20.40
N PRO A 236 -15.40 1.61 21.09
CA PRO A 236 -15.45 2.89 21.77
C PRO A 236 -15.64 4.03 20.76
N PRO A 237 -16.56 4.98 21.01
CA PRO A 237 -16.81 6.11 20.10
C PRO A 237 -15.56 6.94 19.77
N SER A 238 -14.62 7.02 20.70
CA SER A 238 -13.34 7.71 20.54
C SER A 238 -12.47 7.16 19.42
N ALA A 239 -12.54 5.87 19.11
CA ALA A 239 -11.83 5.27 17.99
C ALA A 239 -12.24 5.93 16.65
N THR A 240 -13.55 6.11 16.46
CA THR A 240 -14.10 6.76 15.27
C THR A 240 -13.71 8.23 15.17
N ASN A 241 -13.79 8.97 16.30
CA ASN A 241 -13.45 10.39 16.33
C ASN A 241 -11.95 10.62 16.10
N GLY A 242 -11.10 9.79 16.69
CA GLY A 242 -9.64 9.87 16.52
C GLY A 242 -9.20 9.69 15.06
N LEU A 243 -9.81 8.73 14.35
CA LEU A 243 -9.51 8.48 12.94
C LEU A 243 -9.94 9.61 12.01
N ALA A 244 -10.93 10.44 12.40
CA ALA A 244 -11.31 11.62 11.63
C ALA A 244 -10.18 12.67 11.57
N ILE A 245 -9.38 12.80 12.64
CA ILE A 245 -8.25 13.75 12.69
C ILE A 245 -7.18 13.38 11.65
N VAL A 246 -6.98 12.09 11.41
CA VAL A 246 -5.98 11.60 10.44
C VAL A 246 -6.25 12.14 9.03
N ARG A 247 -7.52 12.36 8.67
CA ARG A 247 -7.92 12.86 7.35
C ARG A 247 -7.31 14.23 7.04
N LEU A 248 -7.09 15.06 8.05
CA LEU A 248 -6.44 16.38 7.89
C LEU A 248 -4.97 16.27 7.46
N MET A 249 -4.33 15.10 7.70
CA MET A 249 -2.93 14.86 7.36
C MET A 249 -2.76 14.05 6.07
N ILE A 250 -3.70 13.17 5.76
CA ILE A 250 -3.54 12.23 4.63
C ILE A 250 -4.23 12.70 3.35
N ASP A 251 -5.30 13.50 3.44
CA ASP A 251 -5.93 14.09 2.27
C ASP A 251 -5.16 15.34 1.79
N GLY A 252 -5.06 15.52 0.48
CA GLY A 252 -4.46 16.73 -0.12
C GLY A 252 -5.31 17.97 0.12
N VAL A 253 -4.65 19.11 0.31
CA VAL A 253 -5.31 20.41 0.56
C VAL A 253 -6.39 20.75 -0.47
N PRO A 254 -6.17 20.63 -1.80
CA PRO A 254 -7.23 20.94 -2.79
C PRO A 254 -8.49 20.10 -2.57
N ARG A 255 -8.33 18.81 -2.29
CA ARG A 255 -9.45 17.90 -2.02
C ARG A 255 -10.22 18.28 -0.75
N LEU A 256 -9.53 18.69 0.32
CA LEU A 256 -10.18 19.14 1.55
C LEU A 256 -10.92 20.46 1.34
N GLN A 257 -10.36 21.39 0.55
CA GLN A 257 -11.05 22.65 0.21
C GLN A 257 -12.34 22.40 -0.59
N GLU A 258 -12.34 21.43 -1.50
CA GLU A 258 -13.54 21.03 -2.24
C GLU A 258 -14.55 20.30 -1.33
N ALA A 259 -14.10 19.32 -0.55
CA ALA A 259 -14.96 18.51 0.30
C ALA A 259 -15.61 19.30 1.44
N ALA A 260 -14.98 20.36 1.92
CA ALA A 260 -15.40 21.18 3.04
C ALA A 260 -15.58 22.67 2.65
N ALA A 261 -16.14 22.92 1.46
CA ALA A 261 -16.34 24.29 0.94
C ALA A 261 -17.40 25.07 1.72
N THR A 262 -18.35 24.39 2.38
CA THR A 262 -19.37 24.98 3.25
C THR A 262 -19.47 24.22 4.56
N THR A 263 -20.14 24.78 5.57
CA THR A 263 -20.39 24.08 6.84
C THR A 263 -21.13 22.76 6.62
N GLU A 264 -22.15 22.75 5.75
CA GLU A 264 -22.95 21.58 5.44
C GLU A 264 -22.13 20.46 4.78
N SER A 265 -21.25 20.82 3.84
CA SER A 265 -20.35 19.85 3.19
C SER A 265 -19.26 19.35 4.14
N ALA A 266 -18.74 20.19 5.04
CA ALA A 266 -17.79 19.81 6.07
C ALA A 266 -18.43 18.80 7.05
N ASP A 267 -19.69 19.05 7.50
CA ASP A 267 -20.44 18.14 8.33
C ASP A 267 -20.71 16.80 7.64
N ALA A 268 -21.02 16.83 6.34
CA ALA A 268 -21.21 15.62 5.54
C ALA A 268 -19.89 14.82 5.43
N PHE A 269 -18.77 15.49 5.20
CA PHE A 269 -17.45 14.88 5.17
C PHE A 269 -17.12 14.18 6.51
N VAL A 270 -17.30 14.87 7.64
CA VAL A 270 -17.05 14.30 8.97
C VAL A 270 -17.94 13.08 9.23
N ARG A 271 -19.24 13.15 8.86
CA ARG A 271 -20.13 11.99 8.98
C ARG A 271 -19.63 10.79 8.17
N SER A 272 -19.26 11.01 6.90
CA SER A 272 -18.76 9.92 6.03
C SER A 272 -17.50 9.26 6.57
N VAL A 273 -16.58 10.04 7.13
CA VAL A 273 -15.35 9.52 7.76
C VAL A 273 -15.68 8.66 8.98
N ARG A 274 -16.64 9.12 9.82
CA ARG A 274 -17.09 8.35 10.99
C ARG A 274 -17.74 7.03 10.60
N GLU A 275 -18.59 7.02 9.57
CA GLU A 275 -19.24 5.82 9.06
C GLU A 275 -18.22 4.77 8.54
N GLN A 276 -17.16 5.22 7.89
CA GLN A 276 -16.05 4.35 7.48
C GLN A 276 -15.27 3.80 8.67
N ALA A 277 -15.03 4.63 9.68
CA ALA A 277 -14.24 4.28 10.86
C ALA A 277 -14.96 3.27 11.79
N VAL A 278 -16.29 3.17 11.76
CA VAL A 278 -17.06 2.18 12.56
C VAL A 278 -16.63 0.73 12.31
N ARG A 279 -16.04 0.45 11.14
CA ARG A 279 -15.59 -0.89 10.76
C ARG A 279 -14.21 -1.26 11.32
N VAL A 280 -13.55 -0.36 12.02
CA VAL A 280 -12.18 -0.53 12.49
C VAL A 280 -12.18 -0.89 13.98
N ASP A 281 -11.42 -1.90 14.37
CA ASP A 281 -11.27 -2.30 15.76
C ASP A 281 -10.31 -1.37 16.51
N ALA A 282 -10.71 -0.90 17.69
CA ALA A 282 -9.94 0.07 18.47
C ALA A 282 -8.58 -0.47 18.93
N ASN A 283 -8.50 -1.76 19.31
CA ASN A 283 -7.22 -2.37 19.68
C ASN A 283 -6.31 -2.52 18.47
N ASP A 284 -6.82 -2.95 17.32
CA ASP A 284 -6.03 -3.06 16.08
C ASP A 284 -5.45 -1.69 15.70
N VAL A 285 -6.23 -0.60 15.83
CA VAL A 285 -5.74 0.78 15.62
C VAL A 285 -4.61 1.12 16.57
N ILE A 286 -4.79 0.88 17.89
CA ILE A 286 -3.76 1.18 18.89
C ILE A 286 -2.46 0.45 18.53
N TYR A 287 -2.54 -0.85 18.26
CA TYR A 287 -1.36 -1.67 17.96
C TYR A 287 -0.68 -1.23 16.67
N ALA A 288 -1.43 -0.98 15.59
CA ALA A 288 -0.88 -0.52 14.32
C ALA A 288 -0.16 0.84 14.44
N LEU A 289 -0.74 1.79 15.21
CA LEU A 289 -0.13 3.09 15.43
C LEU A 289 1.10 3.02 16.37
N GLU A 290 1.07 2.15 17.37
CA GLU A 290 2.17 1.95 18.30
C GLU A 290 3.32 1.13 17.71
N ALA A 291 3.06 0.28 16.72
CA ALA A 291 4.07 -0.55 16.07
C ALA A 291 5.23 0.24 15.44
N SER A 292 4.99 1.50 15.05
CA SER A 292 6.02 2.35 14.44
C SER A 292 7.05 2.94 15.42
N ARG A 293 6.96 2.62 16.72
CA ARG A 293 7.86 3.18 17.75
C ARG A 293 9.31 2.74 17.62
N ASP A 294 9.55 1.56 17.06
CA ASP A 294 10.88 0.98 16.86
C ASP A 294 11.51 1.39 15.51
N PHE A 295 10.82 2.21 14.73
CA PHE A 295 11.29 2.57 13.40
C PHE A 295 12.38 3.66 13.45
N ASP A 296 13.60 3.27 13.17
CA ASP A 296 14.73 4.15 12.83
C ASP A 296 15.78 3.35 12.04
N THR A 297 15.89 3.57 10.73
CA THR A 297 16.86 2.87 9.90
C THR A 297 18.15 3.66 9.66
N ARG A 298 18.25 4.89 10.16
CA ARG A 298 19.44 5.75 9.96
C ARG A 298 20.74 5.09 10.38
N PRO A 299 20.82 4.33 11.51
CA PRO A 299 22.07 3.67 11.92
C PRO A 299 22.58 2.64 10.91
N GLY A 300 21.71 2.13 10.06
CA GLY A 300 22.03 1.08 9.09
C GLY A 300 22.14 1.53 7.63
N LEU A 301 21.80 2.78 7.31
CA LEU A 301 21.71 3.26 5.91
C LEU A 301 23.00 3.07 5.10
N SER A 302 24.16 3.24 5.71
CA SER A 302 25.46 3.05 5.04
C SER A 302 25.74 1.58 4.66
N ARG A 303 25.02 0.62 5.25
CA ARG A 303 25.16 -0.82 4.96
C ARG A 303 24.17 -1.32 3.91
N VAL A 304 23.24 -0.48 3.46
CA VAL A 304 22.28 -0.84 2.42
C VAL A 304 23.01 -1.12 1.11
N LYS A 305 22.83 -2.32 0.58
CA LYS A 305 23.43 -2.78 -0.69
C LYS A 305 22.45 -2.72 -1.86
N ALA A 306 21.15 -2.73 -1.55
CA ALA A 306 20.09 -2.68 -2.54
C ALA A 306 20.10 -1.35 -3.30
N LYS A 307 19.79 -1.38 -4.61
CA LYS A 307 19.45 -0.14 -5.34
C LYS A 307 18.18 0.47 -4.74
N VAL A 308 18.20 1.75 -4.43
CA VAL A 308 17.07 2.44 -3.78
C VAL A 308 16.50 3.53 -4.69
N LEU A 309 15.21 3.44 -5.02
CA LEU A 309 14.45 4.53 -5.64
C LEU A 309 13.31 4.97 -4.69
N ALA A 310 13.51 6.02 -3.91
CA ALA A 310 12.47 6.58 -3.04
C ALA A 310 11.52 7.49 -3.83
N VAL A 311 10.20 7.31 -3.65
CA VAL A 311 9.18 8.12 -4.31
C VAL A 311 8.31 8.81 -3.27
N ASN A 312 8.18 10.13 -3.38
CA ASN A 312 7.31 10.95 -2.53
C ASN A 312 6.48 11.92 -3.38
N PHE A 313 5.53 12.61 -2.76
CA PHE A 313 4.59 13.52 -3.42
C PHE A 313 4.71 14.92 -2.81
N ALA A 314 4.76 15.95 -3.64
CA ALA A 314 4.97 17.33 -3.21
C ALA A 314 3.80 17.90 -2.37
N ASP A 315 2.60 17.37 -2.55
CA ASP A 315 1.38 17.73 -1.80
C ASP A 315 1.13 16.84 -0.56
N ASP A 316 2.01 15.87 -0.27
CA ASP A 316 1.93 15.04 0.94
C ASP A 316 2.41 15.85 2.16
N GLU A 317 1.51 16.09 3.13
CA GLU A 317 1.85 16.83 4.34
C GLU A 317 2.96 16.15 5.15
N PHE A 318 3.07 14.83 5.13
CA PHE A 318 4.19 14.13 5.78
C PHE A 318 5.52 14.42 5.08
N TYR A 319 5.53 14.54 3.74
CA TYR A 319 6.72 14.94 3.02
C TYR A 319 7.10 16.40 3.33
N ARG A 320 6.13 17.30 3.36
CA ARG A 320 6.34 18.73 3.69
C ARG A 320 6.87 18.91 5.10
N ASP A 321 6.37 18.10 6.06
CA ASP A 321 6.84 18.11 7.45
C ASP A 321 8.23 17.51 7.64
N SER A 322 8.76 16.79 6.67
CA SER A 322 10.06 16.13 6.77
C SER A 322 11.23 17.10 6.85
N LEU A 323 11.03 18.38 6.55
CA LEU A 323 12.07 19.42 6.56
C LEU A 323 13.34 18.98 5.79
N GLN A 324 13.14 18.35 4.63
CA GLN A 324 14.20 17.83 3.78
C GLN A 324 15.00 16.64 4.38
N THR A 325 14.47 15.97 5.41
CA THR A 325 15.13 14.81 6.00
C THR A 325 15.46 13.73 4.96
N LEU A 326 14.56 13.48 3.99
CA LEU A 326 14.82 12.53 2.91
C LEU A 326 16.08 12.88 2.12
N GLN A 327 16.21 14.14 1.70
CA GLN A 327 17.35 14.63 0.92
C GLN A 327 18.68 14.49 1.67
N HIS A 328 18.63 14.58 3.00
CA HIS A 328 19.79 14.37 3.85
C HIS A 328 20.10 12.87 3.98
N ASP A 329 19.14 12.09 4.43
CA ASP A 329 19.35 10.68 4.82
C ASP A 329 19.63 9.78 3.60
N ILE A 330 19.03 10.07 2.44
CA ILE A 330 19.24 9.26 1.23
C ILE A 330 20.66 9.33 0.70
N ARG A 331 21.38 10.43 0.99
CA ARG A 331 22.79 10.58 0.60
C ARG A 331 23.72 9.62 1.34
N ILE A 332 23.27 9.07 2.48
CA ILE A 332 24.04 8.08 3.25
C ILE A 332 24.02 6.72 2.54
N VAL A 333 23.00 6.46 1.73
CA VAL A 333 22.83 5.20 1.00
C VAL A 333 23.59 5.28 -0.34
N PRO A 334 24.58 4.41 -0.59
CA PRO A 334 25.36 4.47 -1.82
C PRO A 334 24.50 4.32 -3.08
N GLY A 335 24.57 5.29 -3.99
CA GLY A 335 23.89 5.25 -5.28
C GLY A 335 22.36 5.37 -5.22
N ALA A 336 21.76 5.68 -4.05
CA ALA A 336 20.33 5.85 -3.93
C ALA A 336 19.82 7.04 -4.74
N ARG A 337 18.59 6.89 -5.25
CA ARG A 337 17.87 7.90 -6.02
C ARG A 337 16.56 8.22 -5.32
N PHE A 338 16.05 9.43 -5.51
CA PHE A 338 14.71 9.80 -5.07
C PHE A 338 14.01 10.68 -6.10
N VAL A 339 12.70 10.60 -6.11
CA VAL A 339 11.81 11.42 -6.93
C VAL A 339 10.72 11.98 -6.02
N VAL A 340 10.47 13.28 -6.11
CA VAL A 340 9.29 13.92 -5.55
C VAL A 340 8.37 14.26 -6.71
N ARG A 341 7.21 13.63 -6.74
CA ARG A 341 6.21 13.85 -7.79
C ARG A 341 5.53 15.19 -7.56
N ASP A 342 5.56 16.05 -8.58
CA ASP A 342 4.84 17.31 -8.56
C ASP A 342 3.33 17.07 -8.46
N VAL A 343 2.62 18.11 -7.99
CA VAL A 343 1.16 18.12 -7.95
C VAL A 343 0.61 18.07 -9.37
N SER A 344 -0.30 17.15 -9.61
CA SER A 344 -0.93 16.92 -10.91
C SER A 344 -2.40 16.56 -10.75
N ASP A 345 -3.11 16.44 -11.87
CA ASP A 345 -4.47 15.91 -11.87
C ASP A 345 -4.48 14.52 -11.20
N GLY A 346 -5.36 14.35 -10.25
CA GLY A 346 -5.41 13.12 -9.47
C GLY A 346 -4.53 13.11 -8.22
N SER A 347 -3.68 14.11 -7.94
CA SER A 347 -2.98 14.24 -6.66
C SER A 347 -3.96 14.33 -5.49
N ALA A 348 -3.59 13.71 -4.36
CA ALA A 348 -4.48 13.57 -3.20
C ALA A 348 -3.71 13.60 -1.87
N GLY A 349 -2.63 14.35 -1.79
CA GLY A 349 -1.76 14.38 -0.62
C GLY A 349 -1.08 13.02 -0.39
N HIS A 350 -1.05 12.55 0.85
CA HIS A 350 -0.52 11.24 1.18
C HIS A 350 -1.24 10.10 0.44
N LEU A 351 -2.55 10.26 0.17
CA LEU A 351 -3.34 9.27 -0.57
C LEU A 351 -2.94 9.16 -2.05
N SER A 352 -2.09 10.02 -2.60
CA SER A 352 -1.50 9.86 -3.93
C SER A 352 -0.77 8.52 -4.07
N MET A 353 -0.23 7.98 -2.98
CA MET A 353 0.39 6.65 -2.93
C MET A 353 -0.57 5.51 -3.30
N THR A 354 -1.88 5.67 -3.07
CA THR A 354 -2.91 4.68 -3.40
C THR A 354 -3.39 4.77 -4.85
N ARG A 355 -2.84 5.71 -5.63
CA ARG A 355 -3.13 5.94 -7.04
C ARG A 355 -1.93 5.53 -7.89
N PRO A 356 -1.79 4.23 -8.21
CA PRO A 356 -0.57 3.69 -8.82
C PRO A 356 -0.24 4.33 -10.16
N ALA A 357 -1.21 4.85 -10.90
CA ALA A 357 -0.97 5.59 -12.14
C ALA A 357 -0.06 6.83 -11.95
N LEU A 358 -0.02 7.41 -10.74
CA LEU A 358 0.85 8.55 -10.45
C LEU A 358 2.34 8.18 -10.30
N TRP A 359 2.67 6.90 -10.13
CA TRP A 359 4.05 6.45 -9.88
C TRP A 359 4.44 5.15 -10.63
N ALA A 360 3.56 4.62 -11.49
CA ALA A 360 3.85 3.41 -12.28
C ALA A 360 5.07 3.59 -13.20
N ASP A 361 5.30 4.79 -13.74
CA ASP A 361 6.47 5.07 -14.56
C ASP A 361 7.77 4.97 -13.75
N GLN A 362 7.79 5.45 -12.51
CA GLN A 362 8.93 5.30 -11.61
C GLN A 362 9.20 3.82 -11.30
N ALA A 363 8.15 3.00 -11.19
CA ALA A 363 8.31 1.56 -11.02
C ALA A 363 8.93 0.91 -12.27
N ARG A 364 8.56 1.36 -13.46
CA ARG A 364 9.16 0.93 -14.74
C ARG A 364 10.65 1.28 -14.81
N ASP A 365 10.97 2.54 -14.52
CA ASP A 365 12.35 3.05 -14.50
C ASP A 365 13.20 2.31 -13.46
N PHE A 366 12.64 2.05 -12.28
CA PHE A 366 13.29 1.30 -11.23
C PHE A 366 13.66 -0.12 -11.68
N LEU A 367 12.70 -0.85 -12.27
CA LEU A 367 12.96 -2.21 -12.77
C LEU A 367 13.97 -2.24 -13.92
N ALA A 368 13.94 -1.23 -14.81
CA ALA A 368 14.94 -1.05 -15.86
C ALA A 368 16.33 -0.84 -15.23
N TRP A 369 16.43 0.06 -14.24
CA TRP A 369 17.67 0.29 -13.52
C TRP A 369 18.17 -0.97 -12.77
N LEU A 370 17.29 -1.78 -12.19
CA LEU A 370 17.70 -3.06 -11.59
C LEU A 370 18.30 -4.03 -12.63
N ALA A 371 17.89 -3.94 -13.90
CA ALA A 371 18.38 -4.80 -14.97
C ALA A 371 19.75 -4.40 -15.50
N GLU A 372 20.23 -3.16 -15.24
CA GLU A 372 21.56 -2.71 -15.59
C GLU A 372 22.61 -3.51 -14.82
N LYS A 373 23.57 -4.07 -15.54
CA LYS A 373 24.74 -4.72 -14.92
C LYS A 373 25.55 -3.68 -14.12
N PRO A 374 26.12 -4.05 -12.98
CA PRO A 374 27.00 -3.19 -12.20
C PRO A 374 28.25 -2.78 -12.97
#